data_a2ff90efd36384347825aed86d47c969
#
_entry.id   a2ff90efd36384347825aed86d47c969
#
_cell.length_a   1.000
_cell.length_b   1.000
_cell.length_c   1.000
_cell.angle_alpha   90.00
_cell.angle_beta   90.00
_cell.angle_gamma   90.00
#
_symmetry.space_group_name_H-M   'P 1'
#
loop_
_entity.id
_entity.type
_entity.pdbx_description
1 polymer ?
#
loop_
_entity_poly.entity_id
_entity_poly.type
_entity_poly.pdbx_seq_one_letter_code
_entity_poly.pdbx_strand_id
1 'polypeptide(L)'
;VEDEQDFEKLLADLHERFPNMGYLVQNANGTSIVEFYLPEDAKLPEDISQRWPIEELGYDNQQWLDDLRGKFKGVNVAGTRILPPWEEHCEDDLLIYPGMAFGTGEHASTQLALVLLSILPLQGKSLLDVGTGSGILAIYAKKRGCSKVTGVDIDPISVENALDNAKLNDVDISFEVADAYELKGEYDVVSANLVTDLLLGLREVLQPLAREFLVLSGIPFEDYDKIVESFGEPYLAVFGEDWIAFLYRRT
;
A
#
# COMPACT_ATOMS: atom_id res chain seq x y z
N VAL A 1 18.78 -17.20 -9.12
CA VAL A 1 18.74 -17.04 -10.59
C VAL A 1 19.85 -16.09 -11.00
N GLU A 2 20.73 -16.50 -11.92
CA GLU A 2 21.93 -15.74 -12.31
C GLU A 2 21.72 -14.94 -13.62
N ASP A 3 20.69 -15.27 -14.40
CA ASP A 3 20.39 -14.66 -15.70
C ASP A 3 19.11 -13.80 -15.57
N GLU A 4 19.17 -12.56 -16.08
CA GLU A 4 18.07 -11.59 -16.00
C GLU A 4 16.83 -12.06 -16.79
N GLN A 5 17.00 -12.74 -17.93
CA GLN A 5 15.89 -13.27 -18.72
C GLN A 5 15.21 -14.47 -18.04
N ASP A 6 15.98 -15.31 -17.37
CA ASP A 6 15.46 -16.43 -16.58
C ASP A 6 14.77 -15.93 -15.32
N PHE A 7 15.24 -14.81 -14.73
CA PHE A 7 14.62 -14.15 -13.60
C PHE A 7 13.24 -13.56 -13.94
N GLU A 8 13.14 -12.78 -15.02
CA GLU A 8 11.86 -12.23 -15.50
C GLU A 8 10.85 -13.34 -15.79
N LYS A 9 11.32 -14.45 -16.36
CA LYS A 9 10.49 -15.60 -16.67
C LYS A 9 9.98 -16.32 -15.42
N LEU A 10 10.81 -16.44 -14.39
CA LEU A 10 10.38 -16.98 -13.09
C LEU A 10 9.30 -16.11 -12.47
N LEU A 11 9.49 -14.78 -12.45
CA LEU A 11 8.50 -13.86 -11.91
C LEU A 11 7.18 -13.91 -12.69
N ALA A 12 7.23 -13.98 -14.03
CA ALA A 12 6.04 -14.11 -14.86
C ALA A 12 5.30 -15.45 -14.59
N ASP A 13 6.02 -16.57 -14.51
CA ASP A 13 5.45 -17.88 -14.18
C ASP A 13 4.82 -17.90 -12.77
N LEU A 14 5.47 -17.28 -11.79
CA LEU A 14 4.94 -17.17 -10.44
C LEU A 14 3.68 -16.28 -10.39
N HIS A 15 3.72 -15.13 -11.06
CA HIS A 15 2.59 -14.21 -11.10
C HIS A 15 1.36 -14.79 -11.81
N GLU A 16 1.56 -15.54 -12.91
CA GLU A 16 0.47 -16.21 -13.64
C GLU A 16 -0.21 -17.29 -12.80
N ARG A 17 0.58 -18.08 -12.05
CA ARG A 17 0.06 -19.22 -11.30
C ARG A 17 -0.39 -18.87 -9.89
N PHE A 18 0.16 -17.81 -9.33
CA PHE A 18 -0.11 -17.32 -7.98
C PHE A 18 -0.33 -15.80 -7.99
N PRO A 19 -1.38 -15.30 -8.64
CA PRO A 19 -1.58 -13.87 -8.90
C PRO A 19 -1.71 -13.01 -7.64
N ASN A 20 -2.00 -13.62 -6.50
CA ASN A 20 -2.20 -12.92 -5.21
C ASN A 20 -1.04 -13.17 -4.24
N MET A 21 0.08 -13.71 -4.71
CA MET A 21 1.21 -14.04 -3.85
C MET A 21 2.25 -12.91 -3.87
N GLY A 22 2.53 -12.35 -2.71
CA GLY A 22 3.65 -11.45 -2.52
C GLY A 22 4.98 -12.21 -2.58
N TYR A 23 5.98 -11.61 -3.20
CA TYR A 23 7.34 -12.12 -3.20
C TYR A 23 8.33 -11.01 -2.87
N LEU A 24 9.44 -11.40 -2.25
CA LEU A 24 10.59 -10.53 -1.99
C LEU A 24 11.70 -10.90 -2.96
N VAL A 25 12.32 -9.90 -3.56
CA VAL A 25 13.51 -10.09 -4.39
C VAL A 25 14.73 -9.55 -3.67
N GLN A 26 15.73 -10.40 -3.48
CA GLN A 26 17.01 -9.99 -2.93
C GLN A 26 18.11 -10.24 -3.96
N ASN A 27 18.93 -9.24 -4.22
CA ASN A 27 20.09 -9.37 -5.10
C ASN A 27 21.37 -9.47 -4.24
N ALA A 28 22.02 -10.63 -4.29
CA ALA A 28 23.24 -10.88 -3.57
C ALA A 28 24.30 -11.50 -4.49
N ASN A 29 25.45 -10.84 -4.63
CA ASN A 29 26.61 -11.34 -5.39
C ASN A 29 26.31 -11.75 -6.84
N GLY A 30 25.40 -11.04 -7.53
CA GLY A 30 25.01 -11.35 -8.91
C GLY A 30 23.97 -12.46 -9.05
N THR A 31 23.42 -12.94 -7.94
CA THR A 31 22.34 -13.92 -7.91
C THR A 31 21.07 -13.24 -7.38
N SER A 32 19.98 -13.35 -8.12
CA SER A 32 18.67 -12.93 -7.65
C SER A 32 17.98 -14.06 -6.90
N ILE A 33 17.60 -13.81 -5.65
CA ILE A 33 16.86 -14.73 -4.79
C ILE A 33 15.42 -14.23 -4.76
N VAL A 34 14.47 -15.11 -5.10
CA VAL A 34 13.04 -14.83 -4.97
C VAL A 34 12.52 -15.61 -3.79
N GLU A 35 12.10 -14.92 -2.77
CA GLU A 35 11.48 -15.48 -1.57
C GLU A 35 9.99 -15.26 -1.65
N PHE A 36 9.19 -16.31 -1.53
CA PHE A 36 7.74 -16.25 -1.57
C PHE A 36 7.11 -17.26 -0.62
N TYR A 37 5.88 -16.97 -0.20
CA TYR A 37 5.16 -17.78 0.78
C TYR A 37 4.03 -18.53 0.09
N LEU A 38 4.03 -19.84 0.22
CA LEU A 38 2.92 -20.69 -0.21
C LEU A 38 1.97 -20.94 0.97
N PRO A 39 0.65 -20.93 0.75
CA PRO A 39 -0.29 -21.46 1.73
C PRO A 39 0.08 -22.90 2.11
N GLU A 40 -0.26 -23.31 3.33
CA GLU A 40 0.14 -24.61 3.92
C GLU A 40 -0.34 -25.82 3.09
N ASP A 41 -1.42 -25.65 2.33
CA ASP A 41 -2.03 -26.64 1.42
C ASP A 41 -1.59 -26.50 -0.05
N ALA A 42 -0.88 -25.45 -0.40
CA ALA A 42 -0.37 -25.23 -1.75
C ALA A 42 0.98 -25.93 -1.98
N LYS A 43 1.13 -26.52 -3.17
CA LYS A 43 2.39 -27.12 -3.59
C LYS A 43 2.96 -26.34 -4.75
N LEU A 44 4.28 -26.12 -4.70
CA LEU A 44 4.98 -25.57 -5.83
C LEU A 44 4.88 -26.51 -7.03
N PRO A 45 4.52 -26.01 -8.23
CA PRO A 45 4.48 -26.83 -9.45
C PRO A 45 5.84 -27.50 -9.72
N GLU A 46 5.79 -28.77 -10.13
CA GLU A 46 7.02 -29.57 -10.35
C GLU A 46 7.93 -28.97 -11.43
N ASP A 47 7.39 -28.30 -12.42
CA ASP A 47 8.15 -27.65 -13.50
C ASP A 47 8.95 -26.44 -12.98
N ILE A 48 8.47 -25.72 -11.97
CA ILE A 48 9.21 -24.66 -11.29
C ILE A 48 10.34 -25.28 -10.45
N SER A 49 10.01 -26.29 -9.64
CA SER A 49 10.98 -26.96 -8.76
C SER A 49 12.07 -27.72 -9.52
N GLN A 50 11.81 -28.17 -10.75
CA GLN A 50 12.80 -28.82 -11.62
C GLN A 50 13.72 -27.82 -12.32
N ARG A 51 13.27 -26.58 -12.53
CA ARG A 51 13.99 -25.59 -13.33
C ARG A 51 14.87 -24.68 -12.50
N TRP A 52 14.46 -24.33 -11.28
CA TRP A 52 15.21 -23.46 -10.39
C TRP A 52 15.59 -24.17 -9.09
N PRO A 53 16.78 -23.88 -8.53
CA PRO A 53 17.15 -24.37 -7.20
C PRO A 53 16.16 -23.81 -6.17
N ILE A 54 15.53 -24.70 -5.41
CA ILE A 54 14.54 -24.34 -4.40
C ILE A 54 15.04 -24.79 -3.04
N GLU A 55 14.99 -23.90 -2.08
CA GLU A 55 15.19 -24.17 -0.68
C GLU A 55 13.86 -23.96 0.04
N GLU A 56 13.27 -25.04 0.55
CA GLU A 56 12.09 -24.93 1.42
C GLU A 56 12.57 -24.55 2.82
N LEU A 57 12.32 -23.31 3.18
CA LEU A 57 12.53 -22.85 4.53
C LEU A 57 11.24 -23.11 5.31
N GLY A 58 11.21 -24.17 6.10
CA GLY A 58 10.12 -24.37 7.06
C GLY A 58 10.17 -23.27 8.12
N TYR A 59 9.41 -22.21 7.95
CA TYR A 59 9.26 -21.22 9.00
C TYR A 59 8.31 -21.73 10.08
N ASP A 60 8.81 -21.88 11.30
CA ASP A 60 7.97 -21.86 12.48
C ASP A 60 7.30 -20.46 12.56
N ASN A 61 5.98 -20.43 12.68
CA ASN A 61 5.21 -19.17 12.83
C ASN A 61 5.81 -18.25 13.90
N GLN A 62 6.43 -18.81 14.93
CA GLN A 62 7.07 -18.06 15.99
C GLN A 62 8.36 -17.36 15.51
N GLN A 63 9.15 -18.03 14.70
CA GLN A 63 10.41 -17.49 14.16
C GLN A 63 10.12 -16.37 13.16
N TRP A 64 9.10 -16.53 12.31
CA TRP A 64 8.61 -15.46 11.42
C TRP A 64 8.14 -14.22 12.19
N LEU A 65 7.37 -14.42 13.27
CA LEU A 65 6.92 -13.32 14.13
C LEU A 65 8.09 -12.61 14.81
N ASP A 66 9.11 -13.33 15.24
CA ASP A 66 10.29 -12.75 15.88
C ASP A 66 11.15 -11.96 14.88
N ASP A 67 11.27 -12.44 13.64
CA ASP A 67 11.93 -11.72 12.56
C ASP A 67 11.18 -10.45 12.16
N LEU A 68 9.84 -10.49 12.08
CA LEU A 68 9.00 -9.32 11.88
C LEU A 68 9.20 -8.30 13.01
N ARG A 69 9.17 -8.74 14.27
CA ARG A 69 9.41 -7.88 15.45
C ARG A 69 10.81 -7.27 15.44
N GLY A 70 11.79 -7.97 14.89
CA GLY A 70 13.13 -7.45 14.70
C GLY A 70 13.24 -6.35 13.64
N LYS A 71 12.49 -6.49 12.55
CA LYS A 71 12.55 -5.59 11.37
C LYS A 71 11.68 -4.34 11.52
N PHE A 72 10.45 -4.48 12.05
CA PHE A 72 9.48 -3.38 12.14
C PHE A 72 9.55 -2.70 13.51
N LYS A 73 10.08 -1.47 13.54
CA LYS A 73 10.19 -0.62 14.74
C LYS A 73 9.20 0.54 14.75
N GLY A 74 8.51 0.72 13.62
CA GLY A 74 7.64 1.86 13.40
C GLY A 74 8.38 3.11 12.93
N VAL A 75 7.60 4.09 12.49
CA VAL A 75 8.08 5.36 11.94
C VAL A 75 7.28 6.53 12.53
N ASN A 76 7.83 7.74 12.43
CA ASN A 76 7.12 8.96 12.76
C ASN A 76 6.92 9.79 11.50
N VAL A 77 5.68 10.05 11.12
CA VAL A 77 5.31 10.81 9.93
C VAL A 77 4.41 11.97 10.34
N ALA A 78 4.85 13.18 10.05
CA ALA A 78 4.10 14.41 10.36
C ALA A 78 3.58 14.47 11.81
N GLY A 79 4.37 13.98 12.77
CA GLY A 79 4.05 13.99 14.19
C GLY A 79 3.14 12.82 14.66
N THR A 80 2.78 11.91 13.78
CA THR A 80 2.05 10.67 14.12
C THR A 80 3.03 9.50 14.15
N ARG A 81 3.07 8.76 15.24
CA ARG A 81 3.83 7.51 15.32
C ARG A 81 2.97 6.40 14.68
N ILE A 82 3.58 5.67 13.77
CA ILE A 82 3.00 4.49 13.12
C ILE A 82 3.77 3.31 13.66
N LEU A 83 3.12 2.43 14.39
CA LEU A 83 3.76 1.37 15.14
C LEU A 83 3.13 0.02 14.84
N PRO A 84 3.92 -1.06 14.88
CA PRO A 84 3.34 -2.39 14.95
C PRO A 84 2.70 -2.63 16.33
N PRO A 85 1.70 -3.52 16.46
CA PRO A 85 0.91 -3.67 17.69
C PRO A 85 1.68 -4.22 18.89
N TRP A 86 2.89 -4.73 18.70
CA TRP A 86 3.76 -5.21 19.77
C TRP A 86 4.68 -4.15 20.39
N GLU A 87 4.73 -2.94 19.81
CA GLU A 87 5.47 -1.83 20.38
C GLU A 87 4.62 -1.07 21.43
N GLU A 88 5.29 -0.44 22.39
CA GLU A 88 4.64 0.39 23.39
C GLU A 88 3.96 1.59 22.73
N HIS A 89 2.65 1.72 22.87
CA HIS A 89 1.83 2.70 22.15
C HIS A 89 0.85 3.44 23.07
N CYS A 90 0.36 4.57 22.59
CA CYS A 90 -0.70 5.36 23.20
C CYS A 90 -1.87 5.53 22.21
N GLU A 91 -2.96 6.12 22.70
CA GLU A 91 -4.20 6.28 21.93
C GLU A 91 -4.02 7.08 20.61
N ASP A 92 -3.09 8.04 20.61
CA ASP A 92 -2.82 8.87 19.43
C ASP A 92 -1.99 8.17 18.35
N ASP A 93 -1.36 7.05 18.67
CA ASP A 93 -0.54 6.30 17.72
C ASP A 93 -1.42 5.57 16.69
N LEU A 94 -0.83 5.32 15.53
CA LEU A 94 -1.42 4.55 14.45
C LEU A 94 -0.84 3.14 14.48
N LEU A 95 -1.67 2.15 14.78
CA LEU A 95 -1.23 0.76 14.86
C LEU A 95 -1.46 0.07 13.52
N ILE A 96 -0.39 -0.43 12.92
CA ILE A 96 -0.45 -1.21 11.67
C ILE A 96 0.27 -2.53 11.87
N TYR A 97 -0.45 -3.63 11.70
CA TYR A 97 0.16 -4.94 11.65
C TYR A 97 0.88 -5.10 10.30
N PRO A 98 2.19 -5.32 10.28
CA PRO A 98 2.93 -5.56 9.04
C PRO A 98 2.57 -6.94 8.50
N GLY A 99 1.54 -7.00 7.68
CA GLY A 99 1.05 -8.19 7.02
C GLY A 99 1.57 -8.32 5.58
N MET A 100 0.88 -9.14 4.78
CA MET A 100 1.19 -9.30 3.35
C MET A 100 0.71 -8.12 2.49
N ALA A 101 -0.17 -7.27 3.02
CA ALA A 101 -0.67 -6.09 2.31
C ALA A 101 0.38 -4.96 2.30
N PHE A 102 0.43 -4.23 1.19
CA PHE A 102 1.26 -3.02 1.07
C PHE A 102 0.80 -1.92 2.06
N GLY A 103 1.73 -1.07 2.51
CA GLY A 103 1.40 0.11 3.30
C GLY A 103 1.63 -0.04 4.80
N THR A 104 2.76 -0.61 5.22
CA THR A 104 3.17 -0.67 6.64
C THR A 104 3.54 0.69 7.25
N GLY A 105 3.60 1.75 6.43
CA GLY A 105 4.06 3.09 6.84
C GLY A 105 5.56 3.31 6.63
N GLU A 106 6.36 2.30 6.41
CA GLU A 106 7.81 2.45 6.20
C GLU A 106 8.15 2.91 4.77
N HIS A 107 7.32 2.59 3.78
CA HIS A 107 7.57 3.00 2.41
C HIS A 107 7.39 4.51 2.22
N ALA A 108 8.35 5.13 1.54
CA ALA A 108 8.38 6.59 1.34
C ALA A 108 7.08 7.14 0.72
N SER A 109 6.48 6.45 -0.26
CA SER A 109 5.23 6.88 -0.87
C SER A 109 4.08 6.98 0.14
N THR A 110 3.98 6.01 1.06
CA THR A 110 2.97 6.02 2.13
C THR A 110 3.21 7.20 3.07
N GLN A 111 4.46 7.47 3.44
CA GLN A 111 4.81 8.62 4.29
C GLN A 111 4.46 9.95 3.63
N LEU A 112 4.74 10.09 2.32
CA LEU A 112 4.41 11.30 1.56
C LEU A 112 2.88 11.52 1.47
N ALA A 113 2.10 10.45 1.25
CA ALA A 113 0.64 10.52 1.28
C ALA A 113 0.11 10.98 2.65
N LEU A 114 0.67 10.44 3.74
CA LEU A 114 0.33 10.84 5.11
C LEU A 114 0.73 12.30 5.41
N VAL A 115 1.88 12.77 4.92
CA VAL A 115 2.28 14.17 5.01
C VAL A 115 1.23 15.07 4.35
N LEU A 116 0.77 14.73 3.14
CA LEU A 116 -0.28 15.51 2.47
C LEU A 116 -1.61 15.45 3.22
N LEU A 117 -2.03 14.29 3.71
CA LEU A 117 -3.24 14.18 4.51
C LEU A 117 -3.14 14.97 5.83
N SER A 118 -1.95 15.08 6.42
CA SER A 118 -1.75 15.77 7.70
C SER A 118 -2.02 17.27 7.65
N ILE A 119 -1.88 17.88 6.50
CA ILE A 119 -2.12 19.32 6.28
C ILE A 119 -3.55 19.63 5.85
N LEU A 120 -4.39 18.63 5.58
CA LEU A 120 -5.78 18.81 5.17
C LEU A 120 -6.72 18.99 6.38
N PRO A 121 -7.80 19.78 6.22
CA PRO A 121 -8.82 19.95 7.24
C PRO A 121 -9.78 18.74 7.25
N LEU A 122 -9.32 17.60 7.77
CA LEU A 122 -10.04 16.32 7.70
C LEU A 122 -11.26 16.24 8.62
N GLN A 123 -11.34 17.06 9.67
CA GLN A 123 -12.44 17.04 10.64
C GLN A 123 -13.81 17.18 9.97
N GLY A 124 -14.67 16.19 10.15
CA GLY A 124 -16.04 16.16 9.61
C GLY A 124 -16.14 15.81 8.11
N LYS A 125 -15.03 15.65 7.41
CA LYS A 125 -14.98 15.32 5.98
C LYS A 125 -15.29 13.85 5.71
N SER A 126 -15.67 13.58 4.45
CA SER A 126 -15.73 12.24 3.88
C SER A 126 -14.43 11.95 3.13
N LEU A 127 -13.89 10.74 3.28
CA LEU A 127 -12.69 10.30 2.57
C LEU A 127 -12.91 8.94 1.91
N LEU A 128 -12.43 8.82 0.67
CA LEU A 128 -12.27 7.56 -0.05
C LEU A 128 -10.78 7.26 -0.24
N ASP A 129 -10.34 6.06 0.16
CA ASP A 129 -8.99 5.57 -0.03
C ASP A 129 -9.00 4.45 -1.08
N VAL A 130 -8.40 4.71 -2.24
CA VAL A 130 -8.40 3.81 -3.41
C VAL A 130 -7.09 3.05 -3.47
N GLY A 131 -7.16 1.70 -3.49
CA GLY A 131 -6.02 0.83 -3.27
C GLY A 131 -5.56 0.91 -1.81
N THR A 132 -6.51 0.65 -0.89
CA THR A 132 -6.31 0.93 0.53
C THR A 132 -5.23 0.08 1.20
N GLY A 133 -4.89 -1.08 0.63
CA GLY A 133 -3.87 -1.99 1.14
C GLY A 133 -4.08 -2.33 2.62
N SER A 134 -3.14 -1.94 3.47
CA SER A 134 -3.23 -2.11 4.94
C SER A 134 -4.32 -1.26 5.61
N GLY A 135 -4.96 -0.34 4.89
CA GLY A 135 -5.90 0.63 5.43
C GLY A 135 -5.27 1.85 6.10
N ILE A 136 -3.96 2.01 6.05
CA ILE A 136 -3.23 3.03 6.83
C ILE A 136 -3.71 4.46 6.58
N LEU A 137 -3.96 4.85 5.30
CA LEU A 137 -4.42 6.20 4.97
C LEU A 137 -5.86 6.43 5.44
N ALA A 138 -6.72 5.43 5.25
CA ALA A 138 -8.11 5.45 5.72
C ALA A 138 -8.18 5.55 7.26
N ILE A 139 -7.41 4.72 7.97
CA ILE A 139 -7.35 4.70 9.44
C ILE A 139 -6.81 6.04 9.96
N TYR A 140 -5.75 6.57 9.35
CA TYR A 140 -5.21 7.88 9.67
C TYR A 140 -6.29 8.96 9.53
N ALA A 141 -6.98 9.01 8.40
CA ALA A 141 -8.03 10.00 8.15
C ALA A 141 -9.17 9.90 9.17
N LYS A 142 -9.56 8.68 9.55
CA LYS A 142 -10.59 8.46 10.57
C LYS A 142 -10.16 8.96 11.94
N LYS A 143 -8.93 8.66 12.38
CA LYS A 143 -8.36 9.17 13.65
C LYS A 143 -8.20 10.70 13.63
N ARG A 144 -8.04 11.32 12.45
CA ARG A 144 -8.00 12.78 12.28
C ARG A 144 -9.38 13.42 12.15
N GLY A 145 -10.45 12.66 12.40
CA GLY A 145 -11.81 13.16 12.55
C GLY A 145 -12.67 13.15 11.29
N CYS A 146 -12.28 12.43 10.23
CA CYS A 146 -13.20 12.20 9.12
C CYS A 146 -14.48 11.53 9.61
N SER A 147 -15.64 12.10 9.23
CA SER A 147 -16.94 11.59 9.65
C SER A 147 -17.29 10.26 8.95
N LYS A 148 -16.98 10.16 7.67
CA LYS A 148 -17.17 8.98 6.84
C LYS A 148 -15.86 8.64 6.13
N VAL A 149 -15.40 7.40 6.28
CA VAL A 149 -14.23 6.88 5.56
C VAL A 149 -14.61 5.58 4.89
N THR A 150 -14.23 5.45 3.62
CA THR A 150 -14.36 4.22 2.85
C THR A 150 -12.99 3.89 2.28
N GLY A 151 -12.53 2.66 2.44
CA GLY A 151 -11.35 2.12 1.77
C GLY A 151 -11.77 1.04 0.77
N VAL A 152 -11.17 1.03 -0.40
CA VAL A 152 -11.44 0.02 -1.42
C VAL A 152 -10.14 -0.57 -1.93
N ASP A 153 -10.16 -1.87 -2.18
CA ASP A 153 -9.06 -2.59 -2.84
C ASP A 153 -9.63 -3.68 -3.74
N ILE A 154 -8.93 -4.03 -4.78
CA ILE A 154 -9.32 -5.14 -5.65
C ILE A 154 -8.96 -6.50 -5.01
N ASP A 155 -7.96 -6.50 -4.13
CA ASP A 155 -7.49 -7.69 -3.42
C ASP A 155 -8.27 -7.90 -2.12
N PRO A 156 -9.02 -9.01 -1.97
CA PRO A 156 -9.74 -9.33 -0.74
C PRO A 156 -8.83 -9.51 0.48
N ILE A 157 -7.55 -9.92 0.28
CA ILE A 157 -6.58 -10.05 1.38
C ILE A 157 -6.22 -8.67 1.93
N SER A 158 -6.04 -7.67 1.05
CA SER A 158 -5.82 -6.28 1.45
C SER A 158 -6.99 -5.75 2.26
N VAL A 159 -8.22 -6.01 1.83
CA VAL A 159 -9.44 -5.60 2.56
C VAL A 159 -9.52 -6.26 3.95
N GLU A 160 -9.19 -7.55 4.06
CA GLU A 160 -9.14 -8.24 5.36
C GLU A 160 -8.08 -7.64 6.30
N ASN A 161 -6.87 -7.39 5.79
CA ASN A 161 -5.82 -6.70 6.54
C ASN A 161 -6.24 -5.30 7.01
N ALA A 162 -6.90 -4.51 6.15
CA ALA A 162 -7.40 -3.19 6.49
C ALA A 162 -8.45 -3.24 7.61
N LEU A 163 -9.36 -4.22 7.56
CA LEU A 163 -10.36 -4.45 8.60
C LEU A 163 -9.71 -4.81 9.94
N ASP A 164 -8.70 -5.65 9.93
CA ASP A 164 -8.00 -6.03 11.16
C ASP A 164 -7.19 -4.85 11.74
N ASN A 165 -6.54 -4.06 10.89
CA ASN A 165 -5.87 -2.84 11.31
C ASN A 165 -6.84 -1.79 11.86
N ALA A 166 -8.05 -1.65 11.28
CA ALA A 166 -9.07 -0.76 11.82
C ALA A 166 -9.52 -1.19 13.23
N LYS A 167 -9.68 -2.49 13.48
CA LYS A 167 -9.97 -3.03 14.82
C LYS A 167 -8.86 -2.71 15.82
N LEU A 168 -7.59 -2.83 15.43
CA LEU A 168 -6.45 -2.47 16.28
C LEU A 168 -6.46 -1.00 16.71
N ASN A 169 -7.01 -0.14 15.87
CA ASN A 169 -7.09 1.30 16.11
C ASN A 169 -8.43 1.77 16.71
N ASP A 170 -9.34 0.85 17.00
CA ASP A 170 -10.70 1.13 17.50
C ASP A 170 -11.46 2.16 16.63
N VAL A 171 -11.38 2.01 15.30
CA VAL A 171 -12.05 2.88 14.33
C VAL A 171 -13.02 2.10 13.45
N ASP A 172 -14.18 2.73 13.18
CA ASP A 172 -15.21 2.19 12.29
C ASP A 172 -15.05 2.79 10.87
N ILE A 173 -14.67 1.92 9.92
CA ILE A 173 -14.41 2.27 8.52
C ILE A 173 -15.06 1.19 7.64
N SER A 174 -15.70 1.60 6.54
CA SER A 174 -16.17 0.67 5.50
C SER A 174 -15.01 0.29 4.60
N PHE A 175 -14.63 -0.99 4.59
CA PHE A 175 -13.69 -1.53 3.62
C PHE A 175 -14.42 -2.49 2.68
N GLU A 176 -14.18 -2.33 1.37
CA GLU A 176 -14.91 -3.07 0.33
C GLU A 176 -13.95 -3.60 -0.74
N VAL A 177 -14.18 -4.84 -1.16
CA VAL A 177 -13.52 -5.38 -2.35
C VAL A 177 -14.20 -4.78 -3.57
N ALA A 178 -13.49 -3.93 -4.31
CA ALA A 178 -14.05 -3.24 -5.46
C ALA A 178 -13.00 -2.94 -6.52
N ASP A 179 -13.42 -2.98 -7.79
CA ASP A 179 -12.62 -2.47 -8.89
C ASP A 179 -12.68 -0.94 -8.90
N ALA A 180 -11.52 -0.30 -8.83
CA ALA A 180 -11.41 1.15 -8.84
C ALA A 180 -12.03 1.80 -10.09
N TYR A 181 -12.08 1.11 -11.23
CA TYR A 181 -12.71 1.61 -12.45
C TYR A 181 -14.25 1.69 -12.37
N GLU A 182 -14.87 0.98 -11.44
CA GLU A 182 -16.33 0.96 -11.27
C GLU A 182 -16.84 1.93 -10.19
N LEU A 183 -15.93 2.61 -9.48
CA LEU A 183 -16.26 3.51 -8.37
C LEU A 183 -17.11 4.68 -8.82
N LYS A 184 -18.10 5.02 -7.96
CA LYS A 184 -19.03 6.13 -8.17
C LYS A 184 -19.28 6.86 -6.87
N GLY A 185 -19.72 8.09 -7.00
CA GLY A 185 -20.06 8.92 -5.85
C GLY A 185 -19.16 10.14 -5.77
N GLU A 186 -19.16 10.79 -4.61
CA GLU A 186 -18.36 11.97 -4.35
C GLU A 186 -17.91 11.97 -2.89
N TYR A 187 -16.65 12.33 -2.67
CA TYR A 187 -16.02 12.43 -1.36
C TYR A 187 -15.30 13.78 -1.25
N ASP A 188 -15.23 14.34 -0.07
CA ASP A 188 -14.52 15.59 0.13
C ASP A 188 -13.02 15.41 -0.16
N VAL A 189 -12.48 14.25 0.21
CA VAL A 189 -11.08 13.87 -0.02
C VAL A 189 -11.02 12.48 -0.68
N VAL A 190 -10.20 12.35 -1.70
CA VAL A 190 -9.83 11.05 -2.28
C VAL A 190 -8.33 10.88 -2.15
N SER A 191 -7.88 9.74 -1.63
CA SER A 191 -6.48 9.33 -1.62
C SER A 191 -6.28 8.09 -2.51
N ALA A 192 -5.16 8.06 -3.23
CA ALA A 192 -4.72 6.91 -4.01
C ALA A 192 -3.19 6.83 -3.95
N ASN A 193 -2.67 5.79 -3.30
CA ASN A 193 -1.24 5.47 -3.25
C ASN A 193 -1.00 4.24 -4.14
N LEU A 194 -0.89 4.47 -5.44
CA LEU A 194 -0.85 3.44 -6.48
C LEU A 194 0.31 3.71 -7.45
N VAL A 195 0.71 2.69 -8.20
CA VAL A 195 1.72 2.87 -9.25
C VAL A 195 1.23 3.82 -10.35
N THR A 196 2.16 4.52 -11.00
CA THR A 196 1.89 5.58 -11.98
C THR A 196 0.91 5.16 -13.07
N ASP A 197 1.14 4.01 -13.69
CA ASP A 197 0.30 3.55 -14.82
C ASP A 197 -1.16 3.33 -14.41
N LEU A 198 -1.37 2.83 -13.20
CA LEU A 198 -2.72 2.65 -12.65
C LEU A 198 -3.38 4.00 -12.34
N LEU A 199 -2.64 4.94 -11.76
CA LEU A 199 -3.14 6.31 -11.54
C LEU A 199 -3.55 6.99 -12.85
N LEU A 200 -2.72 6.87 -13.88
CA LEU A 200 -3.02 7.42 -15.23
C LEU A 200 -4.29 6.80 -15.81
N GLY A 201 -4.44 5.47 -15.69
CA GLY A 201 -5.64 4.76 -16.15
C GLY A 201 -6.91 5.16 -15.38
N LEU A 202 -6.77 5.46 -14.09
CA LEU A 202 -7.89 5.83 -13.21
C LEU A 202 -8.22 7.32 -13.21
N ARG A 203 -7.52 8.15 -13.98
CA ARG A 203 -7.70 9.61 -13.96
C ARG A 203 -9.16 10.05 -14.08
N GLU A 204 -9.88 9.50 -15.07
CA GLU A 204 -11.27 9.87 -15.38
C GLU A 204 -12.26 9.42 -14.27
N VAL A 205 -11.82 8.50 -13.40
CA VAL A 205 -12.59 8.05 -12.23
C VAL A 205 -12.20 8.87 -11.00
N LEU A 206 -10.91 9.01 -10.70
CA LEU A 206 -10.43 9.65 -9.47
C LEU A 206 -10.79 11.14 -9.41
N GLN A 207 -10.65 11.85 -10.52
CA GLN A 207 -10.91 13.30 -10.54
C GLN A 207 -12.36 13.66 -10.18
N PRO A 208 -13.42 13.06 -10.76
CA PRO A 208 -14.79 13.42 -10.39
C PRO A 208 -15.20 12.90 -9.00
N LEU A 209 -14.56 11.87 -8.45
CA LEU A 209 -14.82 11.39 -7.10
C LEU A 209 -14.42 12.40 -6.02
N ALA A 210 -13.38 13.23 -6.27
CA ALA A 210 -12.87 14.21 -5.32
C ALA A 210 -13.60 15.54 -5.45
N ARG A 211 -14.28 15.98 -4.38
CA ARG A 211 -14.94 17.31 -4.32
C ARG A 211 -13.96 18.43 -4.03
N GLU A 212 -13.07 18.24 -3.06
CA GLU A 212 -12.20 19.30 -2.58
C GLU A 212 -10.72 18.95 -2.79
N PHE A 213 -10.32 17.72 -2.44
CA PHE A 213 -8.91 17.32 -2.47
C PHE A 213 -8.73 15.94 -3.06
N LEU A 214 -7.72 15.81 -3.94
CA LEU A 214 -7.23 14.54 -4.45
C LEU A 214 -5.75 14.42 -4.09
N VAL A 215 -5.40 13.37 -3.35
CA VAL A 215 -4.03 13.01 -2.96
C VAL A 215 -3.60 11.82 -3.80
N LEU A 216 -2.53 11.99 -4.58
CA LEU A 216 -1.92 10.92 -5.36
C LEU A 216 -0.51 10.66 -4.84
N SER A 217 -0.15 9.40 -4.66
CA SER A 217 1.19 8.94 -4.25
C SER A 217 1.52 7.60 -4.90
N GLY A 218 2.72 7.05 -4.62
CA GLY A 218 3.20 5.85 -5.30
C GLY A 218 3.85 6.17 -6.65
N ILE A 219 4.29 7.41 -6.84
CA ILE A 219 4.80 7.93 -8.09
C ILE A 219 6.32 8.07 -7.97
N PRO A 220 7.14 7.35 -8.77
CA PRO A 220 8.56 7.57 -8.87
C PRO A 220 8.87 8.99 -9.37
N PHE A 221 10.02 9.55 -8.96
CA PHE A 221 10.44 10.90 -9.35
C PHE A 221 10.47 11.10 -10.86
N GLU A 222 10.89 10.10 -11.61
CA GLU A 222 10.97 10.09 -13.07
C GLU A 222 9.60 10.21 -13.76
N ASP A 223 8.51 9.91 -13.08
CA ASP A 223 7.16 9.98 -13.61
C ASP A 223 6.43 11.31 -13.31
N TYR A 224 7.15 12.31 -12.74
CA TYR A 224 6.59 13.62 -12.43
C TYR A 224 5.82 14.22 -13.62
N ASP A 225 6.50 14.34 -14.77
CA ASP A 225 5.93 14.97 -15.96
C ASP A 225 4.69 14.21 -16.48
N LYS A 226 4.70 12.87 -16.44
CA LYS A 226 3.55 12.04 -16.87
C LYS A 226 2.29 12.35 -16.06
N ILE A 227 2.44 12.50 -14.74
CA ILE A 227 1.30 12.81 -13.86
C ILE A 227 0.83 14.25 -14.10
N VAL A 228 1.74 15.22 -14.19
CA VAL A 228 1.38 16.62 -14.43
C VAL A 228 0.73 16.83 -15.80
N GLU A 229 1.23 16.17 -16.85
CA GLU A 229 0.59 16.19 -18.17
C GLU A 229 -0.83 15.61 -18.15
N SER A 230 -1.07 14.59 -17.34
CA SER A 230 -2.37 13.94 -17.25
C SER A 230 -3.34 14.67 -16.32
N PHE A 231 -2.94 14.94 -15.08
CA PHE A 231 -3.82 15.49 -14.04
C PHE A 231 -3.81 17.02 -13.96
N GLY A 232 -2.86 17.68 -14.63
CA GLY A 232 -2.63 19.12 -14.55
C GLY A 232 -1.66 19.51 -13.42
N GLU A 233 -1.41 20.82 -13.27
CA GLU A 233 -0.54 21.34 -12.22
C GLU A 233 -1.12 21.06 -10.82
N PRO A 234 -0.35 20.45 -9.91
CA PRO A 234 -0.80 20.20 -8.55
C PRO A 234 -0.85 21.50 -7.73
N TYR A 235 -1.72 21.54 -6.73
CA TYR A 235 -1.71 22.60 -5.72
C TYR A 235 -0.45 22.54 -4.85
N LEU A 236 0.02 21.33 -4.53
CA LEU A 236 1.25 21.07 -3.80
C LEU A 236 1.84 19.73 -4.23
N ALA A 237 3.15 19.68 -4.35
CA ALA A 237 3.90 18.43 -4.50
C ALA A 237 4.88 18.29 -3.33
N VAL A 238 5.00 17.10 -2.77
CA VAL A 238 5.98 16.74 -1.75
C VAL A 238 6.89 15.64 -2.29
N PHE A 239 8.16 15.73 -1.93
CA PHE A 239 9.21 14.89 -2.47
C PHE A 239 9.87 14.09 -1.33
N GLY A 240 10.08 12.82 -1.54
CA GLY A 240 10.94 11.94 -0.75
C GLY A 240 12.08 11.45 -1.63
N GLU A 241 12.92 10.53 -1.13
CA GLU A 241 14.13 10.07 -1.82
C GLU A 241 13.93 9.87 -3.33
N ASP A 242 13.14 8.87 -3.73
CA ASP A 242 12.87 8.55 -5.13
C ASP A 242 11.38 8.68 -5.49
N TRP A 243 10.56 9.23 -4.58
CA TRP A 243 9.10 9.24 -4.67
C TRP A 243 8.53 10.65 -4.56
N ILE A 244 7.34 10.82 -5.16
CA ILE A 244 6.58 12.07 -5.12
C ILE A 244 5.15 11.75 -4.72
N ALA A 245 4.53 12.71 -4.00
CA ALA A 245 3.09 12.74 -3.83
C ALA A 245 2.55 14.13 -4.20
N PHE A 246 1.37 14.13 -4.79
CA PHE A 246 0.68 15.31 -5.30
C PHE A 246 -0.63 15.56 -4.56
N LEU A 247 -0.88 16.81 -4.25
CA LEU A 247 -2.16 17.30 -3.77
C LEU A 247 -2.80 18.17 -4.86
N TYR A 248 -3.97 17.78 -5.31
CA TYR A 248 -4.82 18.59 -6.18
C TYR A 248 -5.96 19.17 -5.36
N ARG A 249 -6.21 20.47 -5.54
CA ARG A 249 -7.36 21.15 -4.96
C ARG A 249 -8.39 21.38 -6.05
N ARG A 250 -9.60 20.90 -5.81
CA ARG A 250 -10.74 21.13 -6.71
C ARG A 250 -11.43 22.43 -6.32
N THR A 251 -11.78 23.24 -7.31
CA THR A 251 -12.49 24.54 -7.12
C THR A 251 -13.94 24.39 -7.54
#